data_0af1cdcfb9007da95f12f86e393349ba
#
_entry.id   0af1cdcfb9007da95f12f86e393349ba
#
_cell.length_a   1.000
_cell.length_b   1.000
_cell.length_c   1.000
_cell.angle_alpha   90.00
_cell.angle_beta   90.00
_cell.angle_gamma   90.00
#
_symmetry.space_group_name_H-M   'P 1'
#
loop_
_entity.id
_entity.type
_entity.pdbx_description
1 polymer ?
#
loop_
_entity_poly.entity_id
_entity_poly.type
_entity_poly.pdbx_seq_one_letter_code
_entity_poly.pdbx_strand_id
1 'polypeptide(L)'
;MERNISQEKRIEELEARLREQEKLGSLGLLSAGIAHEIQNPLNFVINFSKLSGQLLSDLDTIVDETGNRISEESLEDIKDILSGLRENMDKIREHGDRAISIIRGILLYSRGKDDEFMPSQIQKLTKEYVWLAYHAMRANYKNFNIAIHEDYAKDIPPVRLIPQDFNRAVLNVMNNACYAVWRKWQDTPEGYSPEITVSLEKLDKRIVLTIRDNGEGMSPEVKQRLFDSFFTTKPVGQGTGLGMSIVRDIIESKHHGKVLFDSVQHEYTCFRFIIPVT
;
A
#
# COMPACT_ATOMS: atom_id res chain seq x y z
N MET A 1 40.63 -20.84 21.48
CA MET A 1 39.67 -19.73 21.58
C MET A 1 39.64 -18.86 20.31
N GLU A 2 40.78 -18.39 19.80
CA GLU A 2 40.84 -17.53 18.60
C GLU A 2 40.32 -18.19 17.29
N ARG A 3 40.48 -19.50 17.10
CA ARG A 3 39.99 -20.23 15.93
C ARG A 3 38.44 -20.28 15.87
N ASN A 4 37.76 -20.37 17.02
CA ASN A 4 36.28 -20.39 17.07
C ASN A 4 35.70 -19.04 16.74
N ILE A 5 36.28 -17.93 17.25
CA ILE A 5 35.84 -16.56 16.97
C ILE A 5 35.99 -16.20 15.47
N SER A 6 37.05 -16.77 14.81
CA SER A 6 37.26 -16.59 13.38
C SER A 6 36.25 -17.37 12.52
N GLN A 7 35.79 -18.53 12.99
CA GLN A 7 34.78 -19.33 12.30
C GLN A 7 33.37 -18.72 12.48
N GLU A 8 33.03 -18.26 13.64
CA GLU A 8 31.77 -17.57 13.90
C GLU A 8 31.62 -16.31 13.05
N LYS A 9 32.65 -15.43 12.99
CA LYS A 9 32.64 -14.27 12.09
C LYS A 9 32.49 -14.63 10.62
N ARG A 10 33.09 -15.75 10.20
CA ARG A 10 33.01 -16.18 8.80
C ARG A 10 31.62 -16.77 8.46
N ILE A 11 30.96 -17.39 9.43
CA ILE A 11 29.58 -17.88 9.30
C ILE A 11 28.64 -16.68 9.20
N GLU A 12 28.79 -15.67 10.07
CA GLU A 12 28.00 -14.43 10.01
C GLU A 12 28.16 -13.69 8.68
N GLU A 13 29.41 -13.59 8.15
CA GLU A 13 29.66 -12.99 6.83
C GLU A 13 29.03 -13.79 5.68
N LEU A 14 29.07 -15.11 5.74
CA LEU A 14 28.47 -15.99 4.72
C LEU A 14 26.93 -15.92 4.79
N GLU A 15 26.36 -15.92 5.96
CA GLU A 15 24.90 -15.74 6.15
C GLU A 15 24.42 -14.36 5.69
N ALA A 16 25.21 -13.30 5.94
CA ALA A 16 24.90 -11.96 5.43
C ALA A 16 24.94 -11.93 3.89
N ARG A 17 25.94 -12.57 3.27
CA ARG A 17 26.03 -12.68 1.80
C ARG A 17 24.93 -13.54 1.19
N LEU A 18 24.53 -14.63 1.85
CA LEU A 18 23.42 -15.47 1.42
C LEU A 18 22.10 -14.69 1.47
N ARG A 19 21.86 -13.95 2.55
CA ARG A 19 20.70 -13.06 2.69
C ARG A 19 20.68 -11.96 1.63
N GLU A 20 21.83 -11.40 1.29
CA GLU A 20 21.96 -10.40 0.22
C GLU A 20 21.72 -11.03 -1.17
N GLN A 21 22.23 -12.24 -1.42
CA GLN A 21 21.96 -12.99 -2.65
C GLN A 21 20.49 -13.43 -2.75
N GLU A 22 19.85 -13.85 -1.66
CA GLU A 22 18.42 -14.16 -1.63
C GLU A 22 17.56 -12.91 -1.87
N LYS A 23 17.94 -11.75 -1.28
CA LYS A 23 17.33 -10.45 -1.59
C LYS A 23 17.49 -10.09 -3.07
N LEU A 24 18.68 -10.25 -3.63
CA LEU A 24 18.96 -10.00 -5.06
C LEU A 24 18.26 -11.00 -5.98
N GLY A 25 18.18 -12.27 -5.59
CA GLY A 25 17.46 -13.31 -6.31
C GLY A 25 15.94 -13.08 -6.30
N SER A 26 15.39 -12.69 -5.17
CA SER A 26 14.00 -12.28 -5.02
C SER A 26 13.72 -10.99 -5.80
N LEU A 27 14.64 -10.02 -5.78
CA LEU A 27 14.56 -8.80 -6.59
C LEU A 27 14.69 -9.12 -8.09
N GLY A 28 15.50 -10.09 -8.48
CA GLY A 28 15.67 -10.54 -9.87
C GLY A 28 14.41 -11.20 -10.44
N LEU A 29 13.75 -12.06 -9.66
CA LEU A 29 12.44 -12.66 -10.02
C LEU A 29 11.32 -11.62 -10.04
N LEU A 30 11.36 -10.66 -9.11
CA LEU A 30 10.42 -9.54 -9.04
C LEU A 30 10.70 -8.48 -10.13
N SER A 31 11.96 -8.32 -10.58
CA SER A 31 12.35 -7.26 -11.54
C SER A 31 11.61 -7.36 -12.87
N ALA A 32 11.38 -8.57 -13.39
CA ALA A 32 10.63 -8.75 -14.62
C ALA A 32 9.13 -8.40 -14.44
N GLY A 33 8.52 -8.81 -13.33
CA GLY A 33 7.15 -8.45 -12.99
C GLY A 33 6.98 -6.95 -12.72
N ILE A 34 7.91 -6.37 -11.98
CA ILE A 34 7.97 -4.94 -11.67
C ILE A 34 8.14 -4.11 -12.94
N ALA A 35 9.08 -4.47 -13.81
CA ALA A 35 9.29 -3.78 -15.08
C ALA A 35 8.01 -3.79 -15.93
N HIS A 36 7.34 -4.93 -16.02
CA HIS A 36 6.09 -5.08 -16.76
C HIS A 36 4.96 -4.24 -16.14
N GLU A 37 4.85 -4.20 -14.81
CA GLU A 37 3.83 -3.43 -14.11
C GLU A 37 4.05 -1.92 -14.16
N ILE A 38 5.32 -1.46 -14.25
CA ILE A 38 5.64 -0.05 -14.49
C ILE A 38 5.45 0.31 -15.97
N GLN A 39 5.84 -0.58 -16.89
CA GLN A 39 5.66 -0.36 -18.33
C GLN A 39 4.19 -0.16 -18.71
N ASN A 40 3.28 -0.91 -18.08
CA ASN A 40 1.86 -0.81 -18.38
C ASN A 40 1.31 0.62 -18.20
N PRO A 41 1.36 1.26 -17.02
CA PRO A 41 0.86 2.61 -16.85
C PRO A 41 1.65 3.64 -17.67
N LEU A 42 2.96 3.45 -17.88
CA LEU A 42 3.74 4.33 -18.73
C LEU A 42 3.32 4.26 -20.20
N ASN A 43 3.00 3.07 -20.72
CA ASN A 43 2.46 2.93 -22.07
C ASN A 43 1.13 3.69 -22.24
N PHE A 44 0.26 3.66 -21.24
CA PHE A 44 -0.97 4.46 -21.25
C PHE A 44 -0.67 5.96 -21.24
N VAL A 45 0.25 6.43 -20.42
CA VAL A 45 0.68 7.84 -20.40
C VAL A 45 1.17 8.26 -21.79
N ILE A 46 2.03 7.45 -22.41
CA ILE A 46 2.57 7.73 -23.76
C ILE A 46 1.46 7.76 -24.81
N ASN A 47 0.53 6.78 -24.77
CA ASN A 47 -0.53 6.70 -25.77
C ASN A 47 -1.52 7.86 -25.64
N PHE A 48 -1.98 8.20 -24.44
CA PHE A 48 -2.87 9.34 -24.22
C PHE A 48 -2.18 10.68 -24.52
N SER A 49 -0.87 10.79 -24.26
CA SER A 49 -0.09 11.97 -24.65
C SER A 49 -0.04 12.14 -26.20
N LYS A 50 0.15 11.05 -26.95
CA LYS A 50 0.10 11.07 -28.41
C LYS A 50 -1.27 11.45 -28.96
N LEU A 51 -2.34 10.86 -28.39
CA LEU A 51 -3.72 11.20 -28.75
C LEU A 51 -4.02 12.68 -28.46
N SER A 52 -3.56 13.21 -27.34
CA SER A 52 -3.70 14.62 -27.02
C SER A 52 -2.98 15.51 -28.03
N GLY A 53 -1.79 15.09 -28.50
CA GLY A 53 -1.05 15.79 -29.54
C GLY A 53 -1.80 15.83 -30.86
N GLN A 54 -2.48 14.74 -31.25
CA GLN A 54 -3.33 14.71 -32.45
C GLN A 54 -4.53 15.65 -32.31
N LEU A 55 -5.25 15.59 -31.19
CA LEU A 55 -6.38 16.48 -30.92
C LEU A 55 -5.99 17.98 -30.92
N LEU A 56 -4.78 18.31 -30.45
CA LEU A 56 -4.26 19.68 -30.56
C LEU A 56 -4.00 20.08 -32.00
N SER A 57 -3.44 19.18 -32.83
CA SER A 57 -3.22 19.44 -34.24
C SER A 57 -4.54 19.63 -35.01
N ASP A 58 -5.57 18.85 -34.65
CA ASP A 58 -6.91 19.00 -35.25
C ASP A 58 -7.53 20.36 -34.86
N LEU A 59 -7.34 20.77 -33.62
CA LEU A 59 -7.79 22.07 -33.12
C LEU A 59 -7.08 23.23 -33.87
N ASP A 60 -5.77 23.15 -34.03
CA ASP A 60 -4.99 24.14 -34.79
C ASP A 60 -5.51 24.24 -36.23
N THR A 61 -5.82 23.12 -36.86
CA THR A 61 -6.38 23.08 -38.22
C THR A 61 -7.73 23.81 -38.30
N ILE A 62 -8.64 23.53 -37.38
CA ILE A 62 -9.96 24.19 -37.33
C ILE A 62 -9.81 25.72 -37.13
N VAL A 63 -8.91 26.12 -36.21
CA VAL A 63 -8.65 27.55 -35.95
C VAL A 63 -8.08 28.25 -37.19
N ASP A 64 -7.14 27.63 -37.87
CA ASP A 64 -6.52 28.19 -39.10
C ASP A 64 -7.52 28.31 -40.26
N GLU A 65 -8.37 27.30 -40.47
CA GLU A 65 -9.39 27.29 -41.53
C GLU A 65 -10.53 28.28 -41.28
N THR A 66 -10.89 28.50 -40.02
CA THR A 66 -12.07 29.30 -39.64
C THR A 66 -11.76 30.81 -39.58
N GLY A 67 -10.50 31.20 -39.40
CA GLY A 67 -10.05 32.58 -39.35
C GLY A 67 -10.84 33.41 -38.26
N ASN A 68 -11.36 34.61 -38.68
CA ASN A 68 -12.09 35.50 -37.77
C ASN A 68 -13.58 35.17 -37.59
N ARG A 69 -14.12 34.11 -38.22
CA ARG A 69 -15.54 33.74 -38.15
C ARG A 69 -15.71 32.26 -37.81
N ILE A 70 -15.85 31.95 -36.54
CA ILE A 70 -16.16 30.59 -36.10
C ILE A 70 -17.62 30.30 -36.39
N SER A 71 -17.93 29.29 -37.17
CA SER A 71 -19.30 28.78 -37.35
C SER A 71 -19.78 28.03 -36.12
N GLU A 72 -21.11 27.84 -35.99
CA GLU A 72 -21.66 27.04 -34.89
C GLU A 72 -21.14 25.60 -34.92
N GLU A 73 -20.98 25.00 -36.10
CA GLU A 73 -20.43 23.67 -36.34
C GLU A 73 -18.96 23.59 -35.87
N SER A 74 -18.11 24.53 -36.29
CA SER A 74 -16.71 24.60 -35.82
C SER A 74 -16.59 24.82 -34.31
N LEU A 75 -17.54 25.51 -33.67
CA LEU A 75 -17.58 25.70 -32.23
C LEU A 75 -17.92 24.40 -31.49
N GLU A 76 -18.77 23.55 -32.09
CA GLU A 76 -19.12 22.25 -31.54
C GLU A 76 -17.94 21.29 -31.63
N ASP A 77 -17.26 21.22 -32.80
CA ASP A 77 -16.04 20.45 -33.00
C ASP A 77 -14.91 20.85 -32.00
N ILE A 78 -14.71 22.14 -31.80
CA ILE A 78 -13.75 22.66 -30.80
C ILE A 78 -14.10 22.19 -29.40
N LYS A 79 -15.38 22.20 -29.01
CA LYS A 79 -15.80 21.71 -27.69
C LYS A 79 -15.55 20.23 -27.51
N ASP A 80 -15.80 19.43 -28.54
CA ASP A 80 -15.57 17.99 -28.52
C ASP A 80 -14.07 17.66 -28.41
N ILE A 81 -13.23 18.34 -29.16
CA ILE A 81 -11.77 18.21 -29.06
C ILE A 81 -11.28 18.60 -27.66
N LEU A 82 -11.74 19.71 -27.10
CA LEU A 82 -11.39 20.13 -25.73
C LEU A 82 -11.86 19.14 -24.67
N SER A 83 -13.03 18.51 -24.88
CA SER A 83 -13.53 17.45 -24.00
C SER A 83 -12.64 16.22 -24.04
N GLY A 84 -12.25 15.76 -25.24
CA GLY A 84 -11.33 14.66 -25.44
C GLY A 84 -9.93 14.93 -24.85
N LEU A 85 -9.44 16.15 -25.00
CA LEU A 85 -8.17 16.57 -24.37
C LEU A 85 -8.24 16.50 -22.83
N ARG A 86 -9.33 16.95 -22.25
CA ARG A 86 -9.52 16.86 -20.79
C ARG A 86 -9.54 15.42 -20.31
N GLU A 87 -10.25 14.54 -21.00
CA GLU A 87 -10.29 13.11 -20.69
C GLU A 87 -8.91 12.46 -20.80
N ASN A 88 -8.17 12.75 -21.87
CA ASN A 88 -6.80 12.25 -22.04
C ASN A 88 -5.87 12.73 -20.92
N MET A 89 -5.96 13.99 -20.51
CA MET A 89 -5.15 14.54 -19.42
C MET A 89 -5.47 13.87 -18.08
N ASP A 90 -6.75 13.57 -17.81
CA ASP A 90 -7.14 12.84 -16.61
C ASP A 90 -6.59 11.41 -16.61
N LYS A 91 -6.62 10.73 -17.76
CA LYS A 91 -6.00 9.40 -17.94
C LYS A 91 -4.48 9.42 -17.76
N ILE A 92 -3.81 10.42 -18.33
CA ILE A 92 -2.36 10.60 -18.13
C ILE A 92 -2.04 10.76 -16.65
N ARG A 93 -2.80 11.58 -15.93
CA ARG A 93 -2.63 11.79 -14.48
C ARG A 93 -2.85 10.49 -13.71
N GLU A 94 -3.95 9.77 -13.95
CA GLU A 94 -4.31 8.51 -13.30
C GLU A 94 -3.17 7.46 -13.44
N HIS A 95 -2.69 7.27 -14.66
CA HIS A 95 -1.63 6.28 -14.92
C HIS A 95 -0.25 6.74 -14.43
N GLY A 96 0.02 8.05 -14.43
CA GLY A 96 1.21 8.63 -13.81
C GLY A 96 1.24 8.38 -12.31
N ASP A 97 0.14 8.64 -11.61
CA ASP A 97 0.00 8.39 -10.18
C ASP A 97 0.15 6.90 -9.85
N ARG A 98 -0.38 6.01 -10.71
CA ARG A 98 -0.18 4.56 -10.57
C ARG A 98 1.29 4.17 -10.67
N ALA A 99 2.02 4.68 -11.67
CA ALA A 99 3.44 4.38 -11.83
C ALA A 99 4.24 4.85 -10.59
N ILE A 100 3.96 6.06 -10.09
CA ILE A 100 4.57 6.60 -8.88
C ILE A 100 4.24 5.72 -7.65
N SER A 101 3.01 5.24 -7.54
CA SER A 101 2.59 4.35 -6.44
C SER A 101 3.35 3.02 -6.46
N ILE A 102 3.52 2.41 -7.63
CA ILE A 102 4.31 1.19 -7.81
C ILE A 102 5.77 1.43 -7.42
N ILE A 103 6.39 2.52 -7.91
CA ILE A 103 7.76 2.90 -7.58
C ILE A 103 7.93 3.11 -6.07
N ARG A 104 7.00 3.81 -5.42
CA ARG A 104 7.01 4.00 -3.96
C ARG A 104 6.90 2.66 -3.22
N GLY A 105 6.02 1.76 -3.68
CA GLY A 105 5.92 0.40 -3.14
C GLY A 105 7.26 -0.34 -3.19
N ILE A 106 7.96 -0.27 -4.33
CA ILE A 106 9.28 -0.89 -4.53
C ILE A 106 10.35 -0.25 -3.67
N LEU A 107 10.39 1.09 -3.59
CA LEU A 107 11.33 1.82 -2.74
C LEU A 107 11.12 1.50 -1.25
N LEU A 108 9.86 1.31 -0.83
CA LEU A 108 9.53 0.83 0.50
C LEU A 108 9.98 -0.63 0.70
N TYR A 109 9.97 -1.47 -0.31
CA TYR A 109 10.53 -2.83 -0.26
C TYR A 109 12.07 -2.83 -0.25
N SER A 110 12.70 -1.91 -1.00
CA SER A 110 14.17 -1.80 -1.14
C SER A 110 14.86 -1.06 0.01
N ARG A 111 14.16 -0.19 0.74
CA ARG A 111 14.74 0.58 1.87
C ARG A 111 14.77 -0.27 3.14
N GLY A 112 15.85 -1.06 3.29
CA GLY A 112 16.21 -1.72 4.52
C GLY A 112 17.71 -1.55 4.76
N LYS A 113 18.14 -0.36 5.21
CA LYS A 113 19.52 -0.16 5.65
C LYS A 113 19.71 -0.26 7.17
N ASP A 114 18.61 -0.31 7.94
CA ASP A 114 18.65 -0.48 9.39
C ASP A 114 17.80 -1.70 9.78
N ASP A 115 18.20 -2.89 9.31
CA ASP A 115 17.64 -4.19 9.73
C ASP A 115 18.11 -4.56 11.16
N GLU A 116 18.27 -3.58 12.03
CA GLU A 116 18.75 -3.80 13.38
C GLU A 116 17.61 -3.97 14.38
N PHE A 117 17.60 -5.12 15.06
CA PHE A 117 16.67 -5.40 16.13
C PHE A 117 17.02 -4.56 17.35
N MET A 118 16.10 -3.71 17.79
CA MET A 118 16.27 -2.90 18.99
C MET A 118 15.08 -3.03 19.95
N PRO A 119 15.32 -2.90 21.27
CA PRO A 119 14.24 -2.83 22.24
C PRO A 119 13.34 -1.64 21.95
N SER A 120 12.07 -1.88 21.67
CA SER A 120 11.12 -0.86 21.23
C SER A 120 9.83 -0.91 22.00
N GLN A 121 9.26 0.26 22.27
CA GLN A 121 7.96 0.40 22.90
C GLN A 121 6.85 0.20 21.85
N ILE A 122 6.45 -1.05 21.65
CA ILE A 122 5.49 -1.43 20.61
C ILE A 122 4.16 -0.67 20.69
N GLN A 123 3.68 -0.36 21.89
CA GLN A 123 2.47 0.45 22.11
C GLN A 123 2.60 1.85 21.50
N LYS A 124 3.75 2.51 21.75
CA LYS A 124 4.01 3.85 21.23
C LYS A 124 4.08 3.84 19.71
N LEU A 125 4.81 2.89 19.14
CA LEU A 125 4.92 2.72 17.70
C LEU A 125 3.55 2.44 17.07
N THR A 126 2.79 1.50 17.62
CA THR A 126 1.44 1.19 17.12
C THR A 126 0.56 2.42 17.12
N LYS A 127 0.48 3.13 18.25
CA LYS A 127 -0.34 4.34 18.37
C LYS A 127 0.04 5.41 17.35
N GLU A 128 1.33 5.70 17.22
CA GLU A 128 1.84 6.71 16.28
C GLU A 128 1.43 6.40 14.84
N TYR A 129 1.60 5.14 14.39
CA TYR A 129 1.34 4.76 13.00
C TYR A 129 -0.14 4.49 12.71
N VAL A 130 -0.93 4.12 13.68
CA VAL A 130 -2.40 4.10 13.58
C VAL A 130 -2.93 5.50 13.27
N TRP A 131 -2.52 6.50 14.05
CA TRP A 131 -2.95 7.88 13.84
C TRP A 131 -2.35 8.51 12.58
N LEU A 132 -1.12 8.13 12.20
CA LEU A 132 -0.52 8.58 10.94
C LEU A 132 -1.33 8.09 9.74
N ALA A 133 -1.75 6.82 9.72
CA ALA A 133 -2.61 6.27 8.67
C ALA A 133 -3.97 7.00 8.60
N TYR A 134 -4.60 7.24 9.74
CA TYR A 134 -5.85 7.99 9.82
C TYR A 134 -5.73 9.40 9.24
N HIS A 135 -4.71 10.16 9.65
CA HIS A 135 -4.51 11.51 9.16
C HIS A 135 -4.18 11.56 7.66
N ALA A 136 -3.41 10.59 7.17
CA ALA A 136 -3.13 10.47 5.74
C ALA A 136 -4.41 10.22 4.92
N MET A 137 -5.31 9.34 5.39
CA MET A 137 -6.60 9.11 4.75
C MET A 137 -7.49 10.34 4.80
N ARG A 138 -7.56 11.02 5.95
CA ARG A 138 -8.34 12.26 6.11
C ARG A 138 -7.86 13.38 5.19
N ALA A 139 -6.56 13.46 4.91
CA ALA A 139 -6.01 14.45 3.97
C ALA A 139 -6.39 14.15 2.51
N ASN A 140 -6.52 12.88 2.15
CA ASN A 140 -6.79 12.45 0.77
C ASN A 140 -8.29 12.33 0.43
N TYR A 141 -9.13 12.05 1.43
CA TYR A 141 -10.56 11.82 1.23
C TYR A 141 -11.40 12.85 1.99
N LYS A 142 -12.15 13.66 1.25
CA LYS A 142 -13.09 14.64 1.85
C LYS A 142 -14.12 13.92 2.71
N ASN A 143 -14.41 14.48 3.89
CA ASN A 143 -15.38 13.94 4.85
C ASN A 143 -15.00 12.58 5.45
N PHE A 144 -13.75 12.11 5.28
CA PHE A 144 -13.29 10.92 5.96
C PHE A 144 -13.27 11.15 7.48
N ASN A 145 -14.15 10.45 8.18
CA ASN A 145 -14.24 10.48 9.64
C ASN A 145 -14.65 9.10 10.13
N ILE A 146 -13.81 8.47 10.94
CA ILE A 146 -14.02 7.15 11.49
C ILE A 146 -13.72 7.15 12.98
N ALA A 147 -14.37 6.26 13.73
CA ALA A 147 -14.01 6.01 15.11
C ALA A 147 -12.81 5.05 15.18
N ILE A 148 -11.79 5.39 15.99
CA ILE A 148 -10.68 4.50 16.29
C ILE A 148 -10.73 4.19 17.80
N HIS A 149 -10.92 2.91 18.11
CA HIS A 149 -10.93 2.40 19.47
C HIS A 149 -9.60 1.75 19.77
N GLU A 150 -8.89 2.27 20.77
CA GLU A 150 -7.57 1.75 21.19
C GLU A 150 -7.69 1.06 22.53
N ASP A 151 -7.26 -0.20 22.61
CA ASP A 151 -7.20 -0.99 23.84
C ASP A 151 -5.81 -1.62 23.97
N TYR A 152 -4.94 -1.00 24.75
CA TYR A 152 -3.56 -1.45 24.94
C TYR A 152 -3.32 -1.89 26.37
N ALA A 153 -2.88 -3.14 26.56
CA ALA A 153 -2.46 -3.65 27.86
C ALA A 153 -1.37 -2.76 28.47
N LYS A 154 -1.47 -2.47 29.77
CA LYS A 154 -0.60 -1.49 30.45
C LYS A 154 0.85 -1.95 30.60
N ASP A 155 1.08 -3.27 30.74
CA ASP A 155 2.36 -3.84 31.16
C ASP A 155 3.07 -4.60 30.02
N ILE A 156 3.15 -3.99 28.82
CA ILE A 156 3.91 -4.55 27.71
C ILE A 156 5.37 -4.10 27.83
N PRO A 157 6.32 -5.04 28.03
CA PRO A 157 7.74 -4.69 28.07
C PRO A 157 8.22 -4.24 26.68
N PRO A 158 9.38 -3.55 26.61
CA PRO A 158 10.03 -3.32 25.33
C PRO A 158 10.24 -4.65 24.59
N VAL A 159 9.88 -4.67 23.31
CA VAL A 159 10.00 -5.84 22.43
C VAL A 159 11.15 -5.61 21.46
N ARG A 160 12.01 -6.61 21.26
CA ARG A 160 13.05 -6.54 20.23
C ARG A 160 12.41 -6.69 18.86
N LEU A 161 12.44 -5.63 18.07
CA LEU A 161 11.89 -5.60 16.71
C LEU A 161 12.69 -4.59 15.86
N ILE A 162 12.51 -4.66 14.56
CA ILE A 162 12.99 -3.66 13.61
C ILE A 162 11.90 -2.60 13.49
N PRO A 163 12.05 -1.40 14.12
CA PRO A 163 10.95 -0.45 14.24
C PRO A 163 10.39 0.02 12.90
N GLN A 164 11.26 0.24 11.92
CA GLN A 164 10.85 0.72 10.59
C GLN A 164 9.98 -0.31 9.87
N ASP A 165 10.36 -1.58 9.93
CA ASP A 165 9.60 -2.68 9.34
C ASP A 165 8.28 -2.90 10.05
N PHE A 166 8.28 -2.91 11.39
CA PHE A 166 7.05 -3.02 12.17
C PHE A 166 6.07 -1.88 11.86
N ASN A 167 6.54 -0.65 11.83
CA ASN A 167 5.76 0.53 11.47
C ASN A 167 5.14 0.40 10.08
N ARG A 168 5.89 -0.12 9.14
CA ARG A 168 5.45 -0.38 7.76
C ARG A 168 4.36 -1.45 7.69
N ALA A 169 4.48 -2.52 8.50
CA ALA A 169 3.44 -3.54 8.61
C ALA A 169 2.13 -2.95 9.17
N VAL A 170 2.22 -2.14 10.25
CA VAL A 170 1.07 -1.46 10.84
C VAL A 170 0.41 -0.52 9.83
N LEU A 171 1.19 0.33 9.14
CA LEU A 171 0.68 1.25 8.12
C LEU A 171 -0.07 0.52 7.00
N ASN A 172 0.48 -0.60 6.50
CA ASN A 172 -0.16 -1.35 5.41
C ASN A 172 -1.53 -1.89 5.82
N VAL A 173 -1.65 -2.46 7.02
CA VAL A 173 -2.93 -2.96 7.52
C VAL A 173 -3.89 -1.82 7.82
N MET A 174 -3.44 -0.76 8.48
CA MET A 174 -4.28 0.40 8.80
C MET A 174 -4.79 1.11 7.55
N ASN A 175 -3.97 1.29 6.52
CA ASN A 175 -4.40 1.87 5.25
C ASN A 175 -5.46 1.00 4.55
N ASN A 176 -5.37 -0.33 4.67
CA ASN A 176 -6.39 -1.22 4.13
C ASN A 176 -7.68 -1.15 4.94
N ALA A 177 -7.59 -1.14 6.27
CA ALA A 177 -8.74 -1.00 7.17
C ALA A 177 -9.47 0.34 6.93
N CYS A 178 -8.72 1.45 6.91
CA CYS A 178 -9.29 2.78 6.63
C CYS A 178 -9.98 2.82 5.26
N TYR A 179 -9.39 2.22 4.24
CA TYR A 179 -9.98 2.16 2.91
C TYR A 179 -11.26 1.31 2.89
N ALA A 180 -11.26 0.15 3.55
CA ALA A 180 -12.42 -0.75 3.61
C ALA A 180 -13.63 -0.12 4.29
N VAL A 181 -13.42 0.59 5.42
CA VAL A 181 -14.51 1.29 6.11
C VAL A 181 -15.00 2.50 5.32
N TRP A 182 -14.10 3.23 4.65
CA TRP A 182 -14.46 4.35 3.80
C TRP A 182 -15.29 3.91 2.59
N ARG A 183 -14.89 2.83 1.90
CA ARG A 183 -15.64 2.27 0.77
C ARG A 183 -17.05 1.86 1.18
N LYS A 184 -17.18 1.09 2.25
CA LYS A 184 -18.49 0.67 2.77
C LYS A 184 -19.37 1.87 3.12
N TRP A 185 -18.78 2.92 3.71
CA TRP A 185 -19.53 4.15 4.01
C TRP A 185 -20.00 4.88 2.76
N GLN A 186 -19.22 4.87 1.68
CA GLN A 186 -19.65 5.45 0.38
C GLN A 186 -20.85 4.69 -0.21
N ASP A 187 -20.87 3.38 -0.08
CA ASP A 187 -21.92 2.54 -0.66
C ASP A 187 -23.16 2.44 0.25
N THR A 188 -23.01 2.59 1.56
CA THR A 188 -24.09 2.49 2.56
C THR A 188 -23.97 3.58 3.63
N PRO A 189 -24.20 4.87 3.29
CA PRO A 189 -23.99 5.97 4.24
C PRO A 189 -25.01 6.00 5.39
N GLU A 190 -26.23 5.50 5.17
CA GLU A 190 -27.29 5.51 6.18
C GLU A 190 -27.18 4.32 7.12
N GLY A 191 -27.09 4.57 8.43
CA GLY A 191 -27.07 3.55 9.48
C GLY A 191 -25.71 2.84 9.67
N TYR A 192 -24.66 3.20 8.90
CA TYR A 192 -23.32 2.64 9.08
C TYR A 192 -22.39 3.65 9.75
N SER A 193 -21.78 3.22 10.85
CA SER A 193 -20.74 3.97 11.57
C SER A 193 -19.39 3.32 11.32
N PRO A 194 -18.50 3.95 10.52
CA PRO A 194 -17.18 3.38 10.24
C PRO A 194 -16.30 3.38 11.49
N GLU A 195 -15.77 2.23 11.85
CA GLU A 195 -14.92 2.06 13.04
C GLU A 195 -13.77 1.08 12.81
N ILE A 196 -12.66 1.33 13.51
CA ILE A 196 -11.50 0.46 13.58
C ILE A 196 -11.14 0.27 15.05
N THR A 197 -10.98 -0.98 15.47
CA THR A 197 -10.48 -1.32 16.81
C THR A 197 -9.04 -1.81 16.70
N VAL A 198 -8.17 -1.26 17.54
CA VAL A 198 -6.76 -1.66 17.64
C VAL A 198 -6.48 -2.07 19.07
N SER A 199 -6.06 -3.31 19.27
CA SER A 199 -5.68 -3.79 20.60
C SER A 199 -4.28 -4.38 20.61
N LEU A 200 -3.63 -4.26 21.79
CA LEU A 200 -2.35 -4.86 22.08
C LEU A 200 -2.45 -5.64 23.38
N GLU A 201 -2.19 -6.93 23.30
CA GLU A 201 -2.24 -7.84 24.43
C GLU A 201 -0.91 -8.58 24.61
N LYS A 202 -0.55 -8.87 25.85
CA LYS A 202 0.57 -9.74 26.18
C LYS A 202 0.03 -11.11 26.55
N LEU A 203 0.39 -12.12 25.79
CA LEU A 203 0.03 -13.52 26.04
C LEU A 203 1.32 -14.33 26.25
N ASP A 204 1.65 -14.64 27.49
CA ASP A 204 2.90 -15.31 27.88
C ASP A 204 4.16 -14.62 27.32
N LYS A 205 4.85 -15.30 26.41
CA LYS A 205 6.05 -14.81 25.70
C LYS A 205 5.75 -14.20 24.33
N ARG A 206 4.53 -13.73 24.10
CA ARG A 206 4.10 -13.16 22.81
C ARG A 206 3.33 -11.87 23.03
N ILE A 207 3.45 -10.98 22.09
CA ILE A 207 2.56 -9.82 21.96
C ILE A 207 1.63 -10.07 20.78
N VAL A 208 0.35 -9.79 20.97
CA VAL A 208 -0.65 -9.88 19.94
C VAL A 208 -1.16 -8.46 19.66
N LEU A 209 -0.85 -7.95 18.47
CA LEU A 209 -1.47 -6.75 17.92
C LEU A 209 -2.66 -7.17 17.08
N THR A 210 -3.84 -6.69 17.42
CA THR A 210 -5.07 -6.91 16.66
C THR A 210 -5.54 -5.59 16.04
N ILE A 211 -5.84 -5.61 14.74
CA ILE A 211 -6.44 -4.50 14.02
C ILE A 211 -7.70 -5.06 13.35
N ARG A 212 -8.86 -4.55 13.77
CA ARG A 212 -10.16 -4.97 13.25
C ARG A 212 -10.92 -3.76 12.71
N ASP A 213 -11.43 -3.88 11.51
CA ASP A 213 -12.32 -2.92 10.88
C ASP A 213 -13.72 -3.53 10.68
N ASN A 214 -14.76 -2.71 10.62
CA ASN A 214 -16.12 -3.11 10.27
C ASN A 214 -16.46 -2.79 8.80
N GLY A 215 -15.45 -2.79 7.94
CA GLY A 215 -15.55 -2.44 6.52
C GLY A 215 -16.23 -3.47 5.63
N GLU A 216 -15.83 -3.49 4.35
CA GLU A 216 -16.42 -4.38 3.33
C GLU A 216 -16.12 -5.87 3.55
N GLY A 217 -15.12 -6.19 4.34
CA GLY A 217 -14.64 -7.57 4.47
C GLY A 217 -14.06 -8.11 3.15
N MET A 218 -13.88 -9.44 3.08
CA MET A 218 -13.26 -10.10 1.94
C MET A 218 -14.08 -11.32 1.48
N SER A 219 -14.25 -11.47 0.15
CA SER A 219 -14.78 -12.68 -0.44
C SER A 219 -13.82 -13.87 -0.29
N PRO A 220 -14.27 -15.12 -0.44
CA PRO A 220 -13.41 -16.29 -0.39
C PRO A 220 -12.23 -16.23 -1.38
N GLU A 221 -12.45 -15.70 -2.57
CA GLU A 221 -11.44 -15.57 -3.63
C GLU A 221 -10.35 -14.56 -3.22
N VAL A 222 -10.76 -13.42 -2.63
CA VAL A 222 -9.85 -12.41 -2.12
C VAL A 222 -9.00 -12.96 -0.98
N LYS A 223 -9.61 -13.71 -0.05
CA LYS A 223 -8.89 -14.34 1.07
C LYS A 223 -7.78 -15.28 0.60
N GLN A 224 -8.02 -16.07 -0.44
CA GLN A 224 -7.04 -17.01 -0.99
C GLN A 224 -5.81 -16.30 -1.56
N ARG A 225 -6.01 -15.10 -2.13
CA ARG A 225 -4.98 -14.34 -2.84
C ARG A 225 -4.43 -13.15 -2.06
N LEU A 226 -4.88 -12.97 -0.82
CA LEU A 226 -4.58 -11.78 0.00
C LEU A 226 -3.08 -11.46 0.09
N PHE A 227 -2.25 -12.48 0.16
CA PHE A 227 -0.80 -12.35 0.29
C PHE A 227 -0.03 -12.52 -1.03
N ASP A 228 -0.72 -12.67 -2.15
CA ASP A 228 -0.08 -12.70 -3.47
C ASP A 228 0.48 -11.33 -3.79
N SER A 229 1.71 -11.29 -4.30
CA SER A 229 2.31 -10.04 -4.75
C SER A 229 1.52 -9.46 -5.92
N PHE A 230 1.31 -8.14 -5.90
CA PHE A 230 0.57 -7.37 -6.90
C PHE A 230 -0.94 -7.62 -6.95
N PHE A 231 -1.47 -8.48 -6.10
CA PHE A 231 -2.91 -8.66 -6.01
C PHE A 231 -3.57 -7.50 -5.28
N THR A 232 -4.56 -6.87 -5.91
CA THR A 232 -5.35 -5.78 -5.32
C THR A 232 -6.76 -5.76 -5.87
N THR A 233 -7.73 -5.47 -5.01
CA THR A 233 -9.13 -5.19 -5.38
C THR A 233 -9.42 -3.70 -5.52
N LYS A 234 -8.44 -2.85 -5.19
CA LYS A 234 -8.57 -1.39 -5.32
C LYS A 234 -8.52 -0.98 -6.79
N PRO A 235 -9.21 0.10 -7.17
CA PRO A 235 -9.11 0.65 -8.51
C PRO A 235 -7.68 0.92 -8.95
N VAL A 236 -7.49 0.96 -10.25
CA VAL A 236 -6.20 1.27 -10.88
C VAL A 236 -5.62 2.57 -10.29
N GLY A 237 -4.37 2.51 -9.82
CA GLY A 237 -3.69 3.67 -9.21
C GLY A 237 -3.86 3.80 -7.69
N GLN A 238 -4.84 3.13 -7.07
CA GLN A 238 -5.10 3.23 -5.63
C GLN A 238 -4.51 2.11 -4.78
N GLY A 239 -4.02 1.04 -5.41
CA GLY A 239 -3.38 -0.08 -4.74
C GLY A 239 -2.21 -0.65 -5.51
N THR A 240 -1.09 -0.91 -4.82
CA THR A 240 0.10 -1.55 -5.40
C THR A 240 0.02 -3.07 -5.40
N GLY A 241 -0.88 -3.65 -4.60
CA GLY A 241 -0.95 -5.09 -4.38
C GLY A 241 0.23 -5.69 -3.61
N LEU A 242 1.16 -4.87 -3.11
CA LEU A 242 2.35 -5.33 -2.39
C LEU A 242 2.20 -5.26 -0.86
N GLY A 243 1.21 -4.52 -0.36
CA GLY A 243 1.10 -4.22 1.07
C GLY A 243 1.02 -5.47 1.96
N MET A 244 0.20 -6.44 1.58
CA MET A 244 -0.03 -7.63 2.41
C MET A 244 1.08 -8.67 2.30
N SER A 245 1.71 -8.84 1.14
CA SER A 245 2.91 -9.67 1.00
C SER A 245 4.06 -9.13 1.85
N ILE A 246 4.23 -7.80 1.89
CA ILE A 246 5.20 -7.12 2.76
C ILE A 246 4.89 -7.35 4.25
N VAL A 247 3.62 -7.27 4.66
CA VAL A 247 3.22 -7.54 6.05
C VAL A 247 3.61 -8.95 6.47
N ARG A 248 3.34 -9.94 5.63
CA ARG A 248 3.69 -11.33 5.89
C ARG A 248 5.21 -11.51 6.00
N ASP A 249 5.98 -10.96 5.06
CA ASP A 249 7.44 -11.04 5.09
C ASP A 249 8.02 -10.39 6.36
N ILE A 250 7.57 -9.19 6.71
CA ILE A 250 8.03 -8.49 7.92
C ILE A 250 7.74 -9.30 9.18
N ILE A 251 6.51 -9.75 9.36
CA ILE A 251 6.11 -10.38 10.61
C ILE A 251 6.60 -11.83 10.70
N GLU A 252 6.49 -12.61 9.63
CA GLU A 252 6.81 -14.04 9.65
C GLU A 252 8.29 -14.30 9.36
N SER A 253 8.84 -13.74 8.26
CA SER A 253 10.22 -14.01 7.87
C SER A 253 11.22 -13.28 8.75
N LYS A 254 11.02 -11.97 9.00
CA LYS A 254 11.98 -11.16 9.74
C LYS A 254 11.81 -11.23 11.25
N HIS A 255 10.57 -11.11 11.76
CA HIS A 255 10.31 -11.08 13.21
C HIS A 255 9.97 -12.45 13.79
N HIS A 256 10.00 -13.53 13.00
CA HIS A 256 9.67 -14.89 13.42
C HIS A 256 8.32 -15.00 14.15
N GLY A 257 7.41 -14.10 13.80
CA GLY A 257 6.05 -14.04 14.31
C GLY A 257 5.08 -14.80 13.43
N LYS A 258 3.79 -14.46 13.55
CA LYS A 258 2.73 -15.03 12.71
C LYS A 258 1.70 -13.97 12.38
N VAL A 259 1.26 -13.92 11.13
CA VAL A 259 0.12 -13.13 10.68
C VAL A 259 -1.11 -14.03 10.59
N LEU A 260 -2.13 -13.73 11.36
CA LEU A 260 -3.44 -14.34 11.23
C LEU A 260 -4.43 -13.30 10.74
N PHE A 261 -5.40 -13.73 9.98
CA PHE A 261 -6.53 -12.88 9.62
C PHE A 261 -7.84 -13.67 9.61
N ASP A 262 -8.91 -12.97 9.87
CA ASP A 262 -10.26 -13.42 9.70
C ASP A 262 -11.10 -12.31 9.08
N SER A 263 -12.06 -12.66 8.24
CA SER A 263 -12.88 -11.68 7.55
C SER A 263 -14.19 -12.30 7.11
N VAL A 264 -15.26 -11.55 7.25
CA VAL A 264 -16.58 -11.88 6.72
C VAL A 264 -16.98 -10.78 5.75
N GLN A 265 -17.32 -11.17 4.54
CA GLN A 265 -17.69 -10.23 3.49
C GLN A 265 -18.88 -9.37 3.94
N HIS A 266 -18.79 -8.06 3.73
CA HIS A 266 -19.71 -7.02 4.15
C HIS A 266 -19.84 -6.80 5.66
N GLU A 267 -19.03 -7.47 6.49
CA GLU A 267 -19.11 -7.33 7.93
C GLU A 267 -17.82 -6.73 8.53
N TYR A 268 -16.68 -7.43 8.36
CA TYR A 268 -15.43 -7.02 8.98
C TYR A 268 -14.19 -7.67 8.36
N THR A 269 -13.03 -7.08 8.67
CA THR A 269 -11.73 -7.75 8.59
C THR A 269 -10.98 -7.58 9.89
N CYS A 270 -10.28 -8.64 10.31
CA CYS A 270 -9.48 -8.66 11.54
C CYS A 270 -8.11 -9.26 11.25
N PHE A 271 -7.06 -8.47 11.41
CA PHE A 271 -5.67 -8.93 11.36
C PHE A 271 -5.08 -9.06 12.75
N ARG A 272 -4.26 -10.11 12.98
CA ARG A 272 -3.52 -10.33 14.22
C ARG A 272 -2.06 -10.58 13.90
N PHE A 273 -1.17 -9.78 14.49
CA PHE A 273 0.27 -10.00 14.48
C PHE A 273 0.67 -10.63 15.79
N ILE A 274 1.19 -11.84 15.76
CA ILE A 274 1.69 -12.55 16.92
C ILE A 274 3.21 -12.45 16.89
N ILE A 275 3.80 -11.66 17.78
CA ILE A 275 5.23 -11.35 17.81
C ILE A 275 5.84 -11.98 19.07
N PRO A 276 6.91 -12.79 18.95
CA PRO A 276 7.59 -13.35 20.12
C PRO A 276 8.28 -12.24 20.92
N VAL A 277 8.20 -12.32 22.25
CA VAL A 277 9.00 -11.51 23.16
C VAL A 277 10.27 -12.27 23.47
N THR A 278 11.36 -11.90 22.81
CA THR A 278 12.71 -12.47 23.03
C THR A 278 13.56 -11.50 23.83
#